data_156b40be981f676753de55f29dd8fa37
#
_entry.id   156b40be981f676753de55f29dd8fa37
#
_cell.length_a   1.000
_cell.length_b   1.000
_cell.length_c   1.000
_cell.angle_alpha   90.00
_cell.angle_beta   90.00
_cell.angle_gamma   90.00
#
_symmetry.space_group_name_H-M   'P 1'
#
loop_
_entity.id
_entity.type
_entity.pdbx_description
1 polymer ?
#
loop_
_entity_poly.entity_id
_entity_poly.type
_entity_poly.pdbx_seq_one_letter_code
_entity_poly.pdbx_strand_id
1 'polypeptide(L)'
;MICGVAIDIIREEGSAALSSRNICSKMGCSVSPIFREYANMDELAADVRRAVELRFGEYMAGVTDFEPAFKEMAVRMVRFSRDEPNLFHFLFLESRGRDGVADDIARACLRQTERSFNLAPEQAEFIYFQLWPFLCGITLLCNKDPEVYSDSYISRLLSVQFQALLMLLKSGRKVIDVEPEPVGRPRQE
;
A
#
# COMPACT_ATOMS: atom_id res chain seq x y z
N MET A 1 9.09 11.44 19.88
CA MET A 1 10.56 11.26 19.68
C MET A 1 10.91 9.81 19.40
N ILE A 2 10.52 8.83 20.23
CA ILE A 2 10.79 7.40 20.04
C ILE A 2 10.22 6.88 18.71
N CYS A 3 8.95 7.16 18.41
CA CYS A 3 8.29 6.78 17.17
C CYS A 3 9.05 7.32 15.92
N GLY A 4 9.53 8.55 15.94
CA GLY A 4 10.32 9.11 14.85
C GLY A 4 11.62 8.35 14.58
N VAL A 5 12.36 8.03 15.65
CA VAL A 5 13.59 7.21 15.55
C VAL A 5 13.28 5.79 15.05
N ALA A 6 12.17 5.21 15.48
CA ALA A 6 11.72 3.89 15.01
C ALA A 6 11.40 3.91 13.50
N ILE A 7 10.75 4.98 13.00
CA ILE A 7 10.50 5.18 11.56
C ILE A 7 11.82 5.28 10.80
N ASP A 8 12.80 6.03 11.33
CA ASP A 8 14.10 6.19 10.68
C ASP A 8 14.87 4.85 10.61
N ILE A 9 14.78 4.00 11.65
CA ILE A 9 15.34 2.65 11.63
C ILE A 9 14.69 1.81 10.53
N ILE A 10 13.36 1.81 10.46
CA ILE A 10 12.66 1.05 9.41
C ILE A 10 13.04 1.57 8.02
N ARG A 11 13.10 2.88 7.84
CA ARG A 11 13.46 3.51 6.56
C ARG A 11 14.85 3.09 6.10
N GLU A 12 15.84 3.09 6.99
CA GLU A 12 17.23 2.83 6.67
C GLU A 12 17.55 1.33 6.58
N GLU A 13 17.00 0.51 7.49
CA GLU A 13 17.42 -0.86 7.72
C GLU A 13 16.29 -1.91 7.54
N GLY A 14 15.05 -1.47 7.34
CA GLY A 14 13.86 -2.32 7.28
C GLY A 14 13.26 -2.64 8.65
N SER A 15 12.05 -3.21 8.65
CA SER A 15 11.27 -3.51 9.86
C SER A 15 11.91 -4.54 10.78
N ALA A 16 12.68 -5.48 10.22
CA ALA A 16 13.41 -6.49 11.00
C ALA A 16 14.43 -5.87 11.97
N ALA A 17 14.91 -4.65 11.68
CA ALA A 17 15.81 -3.90 12.55
C ALA A 17 15.10 -3.18 13.71
N LEU A 18 13.77 -3.12 13.71
CA LEU A 18 12.99 -2.47 14.76
C LEU A 18 13.10 -3.23 16.08
N SER A 19 13.90 -2.72 16.98
CA SER A 19 14.10 -3.30 18.32
C SER A 19 14.40 -2.22 19.34
N SER A 20 14.08 -2.47 20.60
CA SER A 20 14.39 -1.54 21.70
C SER A 20 15.89 -1.24 21.78
N ARG A 21 16.75 -2.23 21.48
CA ARG A 21 18.20 -2.08 21.46
C ARG A 21 18.65 -1.08 20.39
N ASN A 22 18.15 -1.21 19.15
CA ASN A 22 18.52 -0.33 18.05
C ASN A 22 18.00 1.09 18.26
N ILE A 23 16.77 1.23 18.79
CA ILE A 23 16.23 2.54 19.17
C ILE A 23 17.11 3.21 20.22
N CYS A 24 17.44 2.49 21.29
CA CYS A 24 18.30 3.02 22.35
C CYS A 24 19.70 3.40 21.84
N SER A 25 20.29 2.58 20.97
CA SER A 25 21.57 2.86 20.34
C SER A 25 21.51 4.16 19.53
N LYS A 26 20.47 4.33 18.72
CA LYS A 26 20.29 5.53 17.87
C LYS A 26 19.94 6.79 18.69
N MET A 27 19.25 6.62 19.81
CA MET A 27 18.90 7.72 20.73
C MET A 27 20.00 8.06 21.76
N GLY A 28 20.99 7.21 21.96
CA GLY A 28 21.98 7.36 23.01
C GLY A 28 21.41 7.26 24.43
N CYS A 29 20.37 6.44 24.64
CA CYS A 29 19.67 6.33 25.92
C CYS A 29 19.52 4.87 26.38
N SER A 30 19.06 4.68 27.64
CA SER A 30 18.69 3.37 28.16
C SER A 30 17.31 2.93 27.62
N VAL A 31 16.92 1.68 27.91
CA VAL A 31 15.61 1.09 27.46
C VAL A 31 14.42 1.66 28.25
N SER A 32 14.65 2.20 29.44
CA SER A 32 13.59 2.66 30.34
C SER A 32 12.63 3.69 29.73
N PRO A 33 13.06 4.69 28.96
CA PRO A 33 12.14 5.62 28.29
C PRO A 33 11.15 4.93 27.35
N ILE A 34 11.58 3.89 26.63
CA ILE A 34 10.71 3.18 25.67
C ILE A 34 9.56 2.51 26.42
N PHE A 35 9.88 1.72 27.45
CA PHE A 35 8.89 0.97 28.23
C PHE A 35 8.10 1.81 29.26
N ARG A 36 8.43 3.12 29.36
CA ARG A 36 7.57 4.09 30.04
C ARG A 36 6.46 4.62 29.12
N GLU A 37 6.73 4.72 27.80
CA GLU A 37 5.82 5.26 26.81
C GLU A 37 4.98 4.15 26.16
N TYR A 38 5.54 2.96 25.98
CA TYR A 38 4.91 1.80 25.35
C TYR A 38 4.97 0.57 26.24
N ALA A 39 3.87 -0.16 26.40
CA ALA A 39 3.83 -1.37 27.22
C ALA A 39 4.71 -2.51 26.65
N ASN A 40 4.86 -2.55 25.32
CA ASN A 40 5.67 -3.54 24.60
C ASN A 40 6.07 -3.02 23.20
N MET A 41 6.87 -3.82 22.48
CA MET A 41 7.32 -3.48 21.13
C MET A 41 6.19 -3.53 20.09
N ASP A 42 5.14 -4.31 20.31
CA ASP A 42 4.00 -4.41 19.40
C ASP A 42 3.17 -3.11 19.42
N GLU A 43 3.01 -2.51 20.61
CA GLU A 43 2.35 -1.21 20.75
C GLU A 43 3.14 -0.10 20.04
N LEU A 44 4.47 -0.09 20.20
CA LEU A 44 5.33 0.83 19.46
C LEU A 44 5.21 0.59 17.95
N ALA A 45 5.25 -0.66 17.49
CA ALA A 45 5.13 -0.99 16.08
C ALA A 45 3.77 -0.54 15.49
N ALA A 46 2.70 -0.67 16.27
CA ALA A 46 1.37 -0.16 15.86
C ALA A 46 1.34 1.36 15.75
N ASP A 47 1.99 2.07 16.65
CA ASP A 47 2.11 3.54 16.62
C ASP A 47 2.95 4.01 15.43
N VAL A 48 4.09 3.34 15.19
CA VAL A 48 4.93 3.55 14.01
C VAL A 48 4.12 3.33 12.72
N ARG A 49 3.32 2.27 12.64
CA ARG A 49 2.48 1.99 11.49
C ARG A 49 1.50 3.12 11.22
N ARG A 50 0.77 3.59 12.25
CA ARG A 50 -0.13 4.74 12.11
C ARG A 50 0.58 6.00 11.61
N ALA A 51 1.78 6.26 12.10
CA ALA A 51 2.56 7.42 11.67
C ALA A 51 3.05 7.30 10.21
N VAL A 52 3.42 6.09 9.77
CA VAL A 52 3.81 5.83 8.37
C VAL A 52 2.59 5.88 7.45
N GLU A 53 1.41 5.40 7.90
CA GLU A 53 0.15 5.52 7.16
C GLU A 53 -0.25 6.99 6.96
N LEU A 54 -0.10 7.84 7.95
CA LEU A 54 -0.35 9.28 7.82
C LEU A 54 0.59 9.89 6.77
N ARG A 55 1.87 9.55 6.79
CA ARG A 55 2.85 9.99 5.79
C ARG A 55 2.48 9.54 4.38
N PHE A 56 2.05 8.30 4.23
CA PHE A 56 1.52 7.82 2.96
C PHE A 56 0.29 8.59 2.53
N GLY A 57 -0.62 8.90 3.45
CA GLY A 57 -1.79 9.74 3.21
C GLY A 57 -1.43 11.14 2.68
N GLU A 58 -0.43 11.78 3.28
CA GLU A 58 0.09 13.07 2.81
C GLU A 58 0.69 12.96 1.40
N TYR A 59 1.43 11.88 1.11
CA TYR A 59 1.99 11.61 -0.22
C TYR A 59 0.90 11.40 -1.27
N MET A 60 -0.25 10.87 -0.89
CA MET A 60 -1.42 10.64 -1.74
C MET A 60 -2.40 11.83 -1.77
N ALA A 61 -2.12 12.92 -1.07
CA ALA A 61 -3.03 14.06 -1.01
C ALA A 61 -3.40 14.59 -2.40
N GLY A 62 -4.69 14.85 -2.64
CA GLY A 62 -5.19 15.33 -3.93
C GLY A 62 -5.22 14.30 -5.07
N VAL A 63 -5.01 13.02 -4.78
CA VAL A 63 -5.07 11.95 -5.81
C VAL A 63 -6.43 11.90 -6.51
N THR A 64 -7.50 12.27 -5.82
CA THR A 64 -8.87 12.29 -6.36
C THR A 64 -9.16 13.48 -7.26
N ASP A 65 -8.24 14.46 -7.34
CA ASP A 65 -8.37 15.60 -8.26
C ASP A 65 -7.99 15.23 -9.70
N PHE A 66 -7.44 14.03 -9.89
CA PHE A 66 -7.04 13.50 -11.20
C PHE A 66 -8.10 12.55 -11.77
N GLU A 67 -8.19 12.47 -13.10
CA GLU A 67 -9.07 11.56 -13.80
C GLU A 67 -8.30 10.67 -14.79
N PRO A 68 -8.32 9.36 -14.60
CA PRO A 68 -8.91 8.62 -13.47
C PRO A 68 -8.01 8.63 -12.21
N ALA A 69 -8.59 8.88 -11.04
CA ALA A 69 -7.89 8.92 -9.76
C ALA A 69 -7.11 7.64 -9.49
N PHE A 70 -7.67 6.50 -9.85
CA PHE A 70 -7.02 5.19 -9.65
C PHE A 70 -5.66 5.09 -10.35
N LYS A 71 -5.53 5.68 -11.54
CA LYS A 71 -4.26 5.69 -12.27
C LYS A 71 -3.20 6.55 -11.57
N GLU A 72 -3.61 7.73 -11.10
CA GLU A 72 -2.72 8.62 -10.34
C GLU A 72 -2.30 7.99 -9.02
N MET A 73 -3.24 7.37 -8.30
CA MET A 73 -2.94 6.59 -7.10
C MET A 73 -1.87 5.53 -7.37
N ALA A 74 -2.02 4.77 -8.45
CA ALA A 74 -1.09 3.71 -8.82
C ALA A 74 0.31 4.26 -9.15
N VAL A 75 0.39 5.37 -9.91
CA VAL A 75 1.68 6.02 -10.22
C VAL A 75 2.35 6.54 -8.95
N ARG A 76 1.60 7.21 -8.07
CA ARG A 76 2.15 7.69 -6.79
C ARG A 76 2.57 6.54 -5.87
N MET A 77 1.85 5.44 -5.87
CA MET A 77 2.23 4.26 -5.09
C MET A 77 3.57 3.69 -5.56
N VAL A 78 3.82 3.63 -6.88
CA VAL A 78 5.11 3.22 -7.42
C VAL A 78 6.20 4.23 -7.04
N ARG A 79 5.94 5.53 -7.15
CA ARG A 79 6.90 6.56 -6.71
C ARG A 79 7.22 6.42 -5.23
N PHE A 80 6.21 6.28 -4.37
CA PHE A 80 6.41 6.07 -2.93
C PHE A 80 7.27 4.82 -2.66
N SER A 81 7.06 3.73 -3.41
CA SER A 81 7.88 2.52 -3.26
C SER A 81 9.35 2.70 -3.65
N ARG A 82 9.66 3.67 -4.53
CA ARG A 82 11.03 4.04 -4.91
C ARG A 82 11.66 4.99 -3.89
N ASP A 83 10.90 5.98 -3.44
CA ASP A 83 11.37 6.99 -2.52
C ASP A 83 11.56 6.43 -1.11
N GLU A 84 10.69 5.49 -0.70
CA GLU A 84 10.61 4.92 0.64
C GLU A 84 10.41 3.39 0.59
N PRO A 85 11.36 2.60 0.01
CA PRO A 85 11.15 1.18 -0.27
C PRO A 85 10.89 0.35 0.98
N ASN A 86 11.59 0.61 2.09
CA ASN A 86 11.40 -0.10 3.34
C ASN A 86 10.08 0.27 4.04
N LEU A 87 9.64 1.52 3.95
CA LEU A 87 8.34 1.93 4.47
C LEU A 87 7.20 1.36 3.63
N PHE A 88 7.37 1.29 2.30
CA PHE A 88 6.43 0.61 1.42
C PHE A 88 6.28 -0.87 1.79
N HIS A 89 7.40 -1.57 1.96
CA HIS A 89 7.41 -2.97 2.38
C HIS A 89 6.69 -3.16 3.71
N PHE A 90 7.02 -2.33 4.69
CA PHE A 90 6.39 -2.34 6.02
C PHE A 90 4.88 -2.13 5.99
N LEU A 91 4.39 -1.20 5.15
CA LEU A 91 2.96 -0.92 5.05
C LEU A 91 2.18 -2.01 4.30
N PHE A 92 2.69 -2.46 3.16
CA PHE A 92 1.90 -3.20 2.19
C PHE A 92 2.24 -4.68 2.08
N LEU A 93 3.45 -5.09 2.45
CA LEU A 93 3.89 -6.49 2.28
C LEU A 93 3.96 -7.25 3.60
N GLU A 94 4.08 -6.58 4.73
CA GLU A 94 4.11 -7.22 6.06
C GLU A 94 2.75 -7.23 6.75
N SER A 95 1.81 -6.40 6.31
CA SER A 95 0.48 -6.31 6.91
C SER A 95 -0.46 -7.40 6.43
N ARG A 96 -1.15 -8.04 7.37
CA ARG A 96 -2.20 -9.02 7.07
C ARG A 96 -3.61 -8.39 6.96
N GLY A 97 -3.75 -7.09 7.16
CA GLY A 97 -5.04 -6.38 7.15
C GLY A 97 -5.11 -5.30 6.06
N ARG A 98 -6.34 -5.01 5.62
CA ARG A 98 -6.69 -3.95 4.68
C ARG A 98 -7.40 -2.80 5.40
N ASP A 99 -6.85 -2.37 6.53
CA ASP A 99 -7.42 -1.27 7.31
C ASP A 99 -6.46 -0.09 7.30
N GLY A 100 -7.02 1.13 7.33
CA GLY A 100 -6.24 2.35 7.47
C GLY A 100 -6.33 3.32 6.30
N VAL A 101 -5.45 4.31 6.28
CA VAL A 101 -5.46 5.44 5.32
C VAL A 101 -5.34 4.96 3.86
N ALA A 102 -4.56 3.91 3.59
CA ALA A 102 -4.41 3.37 2.24
C ALA A 102 -5.73 2.82 1.70
N ASP A 103 -6.53 2.19 2.54
CA ASP A 103 -7.83 1.63 2.19
C ASP A 103 -8.89 2.73 1.98
N ASP A 104 -8.84 3.81 2.77
CA ASP A 104 -9.69 4.99 2.57
C ASP A 104 -9.41 5.69 1.24
N ILE A 105 -8.14 5.82 0.87
CA ILE A 105 -7.71 6.36 -0.43
C ILE A 105 -8.21 5.46 -1.56
N ALA A 106 -8.02 4.15 -1.45
CA ALA A 106 -8.50 3.20 -2.44
C ALA A 106 -10.02 3.30 -2.62
N ARG A 107 -10.79 3.35 -1.53
CA ARG A 107 -12.24 3.56 -1.58
C ARG A 107 -12.64 4.88 -2.23
N ALA A 108 -11.91 5.96 -1.98
CA ALA A 108 -12.19 7.25 -2.64
C ALA A 108 -11.93 7.18 -4.15
N CYS A 109 -10.84 6.54 -4.58
CA CYS A 109 -10.53 6.32 -5.99
C CYS A 109 -11.56 5.40 -6.66
N LEU A 110 -12.05 4.37 -5.97
CA LEU A 110 -13.12 3.48 -6.46
C LEU A 110 -14.40 4.27 -6.73
N ARG A 111 -14.86 5.06 -5.77
CA ARG A 111 -16.08 5.91 -5.96
C ARG A 111 -15.95 6.87 -7.14
N GLN A 112 -14.76 7.39 -7.41
CA GLN A 112 -14.55 8.22 -8.60
C GLN A 112 -14.62 7.36 -9.86
N THR A 113 -14.01 6.18 -9.88
CA THR A 113 -14.02 5.25 -11.02
C THR A 113 -15.46 4.81 -11.36
N GLU A 114 -16.28 4.49 -10.36
CA GLU A 114 -17.72 4.21 -10.52
C GLU A 114 -18.40 5.33 -11.30
N ARG A 115 -18.22 6.58 -10.88
CA ARG A 115 -18.84 7.75 -11.51
C ARG A 115 -18.33 8.01 -12.92
N SER A 116 -17.00 8.01 -13.11
CA SER A 116 -16.38 8.37 -14.40
C SER A 116 -16.66 7.36 -15.50
N PHE A 117 -16.85 6.07 -15.16
CA PHE A 117 -17.04 5.00 -16.12
C PHE A 117 -18.44 4.39 -16.09
N ASN A 118 -19.34 4.94 -15.24
CA ASN A 118 -20.71 4.45 -15.04
C ASN A 118 -20.74 2.94 -14.72
N LEU A 119 -19.97 2.56 -13.71
CA LEU A 119 -19.84 1.19 -13.23
C LEU A 119 -20.70 0.97 -11.98
N ALA A 120 -21.22 -0.24 -11.83
CA ALA A 120 -21.74 -0.68 -10.54
C ALA A 120 -20.60 -0.81 -9.51
N PRO A 121 -20.87 -0.66 -8.20
CA PRO A 121 -19.84 -0.79 -7.15
C PRO A 121 -19.04 -2.10 -7.25
N GLU A 122 -19.72 -3.22 -7.49
CA GLU A 122 -19.11 -4.54 -7.60
C GLU A 122 -18.15 -4.64 -8.81
N GLN A 123 -18.47 -3.92 -9.89
CA GLN A 123 -17.61 -3.84 -11.08
C GLN A 123 -16.34 -3.02 -10.81
N ALA A 124 -16.45 -1.93 -10.08
CA ALA A 124 -15.30 -1.13 -9.68
C ALA A 124 -14.40 -1.90 -8.70
N GLU A 125 -14.99 -2.58 -7.71
CA GLU A 125 -14.27 -3.47 -6.81
C GLU A 125 -13.56 -4.59 -7.57
N PHE A 126 -14.21 -5.24 -8.54
CA PHE A 126 -13.59 -6.24 -9.38
C PHE A 126 -12.34 -5.69 -10.08
N ILE A 127 -12.42 -4.51 -10.71
CA ILE A 127 -11.26 -3.86 -11.35
C ILE A 127 -10.13 -3.65 -10.32
N TYR A 128 -10.47 -3.14 -9.13
CA TYR A 128 -9.50 -2.92 -8.07
C TYR A 128 -8.78 -4.21 -7.65
N PHE A 129 -9.53 -5.28 -7.40
CA PHE A 129 -8.96 -6.57 -6.98
C PHE A 129 -8.06 -7.19 -8.05
N GLN A 130 -8.36 -6.97 -9.33
CA GLN A 130 -7.51 -7.44 -10.43
C GLN A 130 -6.25 -6.58 -10.59
N LEU A 131 -6.37 -5.26 -10.40
CA LEU A 131 -5.24 -4.34 -10.56
C LEU A 131 -4.31 -4.30 -9.36
N TRP A 132 -4.79 -4.57 -8.16
CA TRP A 132 -3.98 -4.50 -6.95
C TRP A 132 -2.75 -5.43 -6.96
N PRO A 133 -2.88 -6.76 -7.23
CA PRO A 133 -1.72 -7.64 -7.34
C PRO A 133 -0.79 -7.25 -8.49
N PHE A 134 -1.35 -6.78 -9.60
CA PHE A 134 -0.58 -6.27 -10.72
C PHE A 134 0.25 -5.05 -10.34
N LEU A 135 -0.34 -4.11 -9.60
CA LEU A 135 0.35 -2.92 -9.09
C LEU A 135 1.46 -3.29 -8.11
N CYS A 136 1.20 -4.21 -7.17
CA CYS A 136 2.23 -4.71 -6.26
C CYS A 136 3.40 -5.36 -7.03
N GLY A 137 3.11 -6.15 -8.05
CA GLY A 137 4.13 -6.73 -8.92
C GLY A 137 4.98 -5.67 -9.64
N ILE A 138 4.34 -4.64 -10.19
CA ILE A 138 5.05 -3.52 -10.84
C ILE A 138 5.94 -2.79 -9.84
N THR A 139 5.46 -2.49 -8.63
CA THR A 139 6.27 -1.78 -7.62
C THR A 139 7.53 -2.54 -7.27
N LEU A 140 7.46 -3.87 -7.13
CA LEU A 140 8.63 -4.71 -6.87
C LEU A 140 9.63 -4.70 -8.05
N LEU A 141 9.12 -4.79 -9.28
CA LEU A 141 9.96 -4.74 -10.48
C LEU A 141 10.60 -3.37 -10.69
N CYS A 142 9.88 -2.29 -10.44
CA CYS A 142 10.39 -0.93 -10.54
C CYS A 142 11.57 -0.65 -9.58
N ASN A 143 11.52 -1.22 -8.39
CA ASN A 143 12.60 -1.07 -7.42
C ASN A 143 13.84 -1.87 -7.81
N LYS A 144 13.65 -2.97 -8.55
CA LYS A 144 14.76 -3.78 -9.06
C LYS A 144 15.43 -3.16 -10.29
N ASP A 145 14.64 -2.57 -11.18
CA ASP A 145 15.13 -2.03 -12.45
C ASP A 145 14.41 -0.70 -12.82
N PRO A 146 14.77 0.41 -12.14
CA PRO A 146 14.10 1.69 -12.29
C PRO A 146 14.27 2.31 -13.68
N GLU A 147 15.31 1.95 -14.44
CA GLU A 147 15.54 2.50 -15.78
C GLU A 147 14.54 1.94 -16.81
N VAL A 148 14.20 0.65 -16.68
CA VAL A 148 13.21 -0.01 -17.56
C VAL A 148 11.80 0.50 -17.25
N TYR A 149 11.48 0.69 -15.96
CA TYR A 149 10.13 1.06 -15.52
C TYR A 149 9.99 2.57 -15.29
N SER A 150 10.07 3.37 -16.36
CA SER A 150 9.77 4.80 -16.30
C SER A 150 8.30 5.07 -15.94
N ASP A 151 7.99 6.23 -15.37
CA ASP A 151 6.61 6.62 -15.00
C ASP A 151 5.68 6.58 -16.22
N SER A 152 6.16 6.96 -17.42
CA SER A 152 5.39 6.88 -18.65
C SER A 152 5.11 5.45 -19.08
N TYR A 153 6.04 4.53 -18.87
CA TYR A 153 5.85 3.11 -19.15
C TYR A 153 4.85 2.47 -18.19
N ILE A 154 4.99 2.73 -16.90
CA ILE A 154 4.06 2.28 -15.87
C ILE A 154 2.64 2.79 -16.15
N SER A 155 2.51 4.09 -16.47
CA SER A 155 1.22 4.69 -16.81
C SER A 155 0.56 4.01 -18.00
N ARG A 156 1.34 3.60 -19.02
CA ARG A 156 0.82 2.83 -20.19
C ARG A 156 0.41 1.42 -19.79
N LEU A 157 1.21 0.70 -19.01
CA LEU A 157 0.89 -0.64 -18.54
C LEU A 157 -0.43 -0.65 -17.76
N LEU A 158 -0.59 0.29 -16.82
CA LEU A 158 -1.82 0.44 -16.03
C LEU A 158 -3.02 0.78 -16.90
N SER A 159 -2.84 1.64 -17.92
CA SER A 159 -3.92 1.98 -18.84
C SER A 159 -4.37 0.77 -19.66
N VAL A 160 -3.44 -0.04 -20.16
CA VAL A 160 -3.77 -1.25 -20.93
C VAL A 160 -4.55 -2.24 -20.06
N GLN A 161 -4.10 -2.50 -18.83
CA GLN A 161 -4.79 -3.40 -17.92
C GLN A 161 -6.19 -2.89 -17.54
N PHE A 162 -6.30 -1.61 -17.21
CA PHE A 162 -7.58 -1.00 -16.88
C PHE A 162 -8.57 -1.08 -18.06
N GLN A 163 -8.13 -0.74 -19.27
CA GLN A 163 -8.96 -0.83 -20.47
C GLN A 163 -9.39 -2.27 -20.79
N ALA A 164 -8.49 -3.24 -20.64
CA ALA A 164 -8.82 -4.66 -20.82
C ALA A 164 -9.93 -5.12 -19.86
N LEU A 165 -9.84 -4.73 -18.58
CA LEU A 165 -10.86 -5.04 -17.59
C LEU A 165 -12.20 -4.35 -17.89
N LEU A 166 -12.20 -3.09 -18.30
CA LEU A 166 -13.40 -2.38 -18.76
C LEU A 166 -14.06 -3.06 -19.95
N MET A 167 -13.26 -3.47 -20.96
CA MET A 167 -13.76 -4.19 -22.14
C MET A 167 -14.35 -5.54 -21.74
N LEU A 168 -13.71 -6.26 -20.82
CA LEU A 168 -14.24 -7.52 -20.29
C LEU A 168 -15.60 -7.33 -19.65
N LEU A 169 -15.74 -6.35 -18.75
CA LEU A 169 -17.01 -6.03 -18.08
C LEU A 169 -18.10 -5.63 -19.06
N LYS A 170 -17.77 -4.80 -20.07
CA LYS A 170 -18.73 -4.36 -21.09
C LYS A 170 -19.12 -5.45 -22.10
N SER A 171 -18.31 -6.51 -22.23
CA SER A 171 -18.60 -7.62 -23.15
C SER A 171 -19.77 -8.51 -22.73
N GLY A 172 -20.27 -8.37 -21.50
CA GLY A 172 -21.28 -9.24 -20.91
C GLY A 172 -20.85 -10.69 -20.72
N ARG A 173 -19.55 -11.00 -20.93
CA ARG A 173 -19.04 -12.34 -20.65
C ARG A 173 -19.01 -12.58 -19.14
N LYS A 174 -19.38 -13.80 -18.74
CA LYS A 174 -19.27 -14.21 -17.33
C LYS A 174 -17.81 -14.13 -16.92
N VAL A 175 -17.50 -13.22 -16.01
CA VAL A 175 -16.18 -13.13 -15.40
C VAL A 175 -16.01 -14.35 -14.51
N ILE A 176 -14.86 -14.98 -14.56
CA ILE A 176 -14.51 -16.05 -13.61
C ILE A 176 -14.48 -15.40 -12.23
N ASP A 177 -15.29 -15.92 -11.34
CA ASP A 177 -15.36 -15.43 -9.96
C ASP A 177 -14.07 -15.83 -9.26
N VAL A 178 -13.19 -14.86 -9.09
CA VAL A 178 -11.93 -15.02 -8.35
C VAL A 178 -12.12 -14.36 -6.99
N GLU A 179 -12.97 -14.95 -6.16
CA GLU A 179 -12.98 -14.57 -4.76
C GLU A 179 -11.67 -15.04 -4.10
N PRO A 180 -10.95 -14.15 -3.39
CA PRO A 180 -9.82 -14.60 -2.59
C PRO A 180 -10.35 -15.56 -1.52
N GLU A 181 -9.80 -16.77 -1.46
CA GLU A 181 -10.13 -17.69 -0.38
C GLU A 181 -9.91 -16.99 0.97
N PRO A 182 -10.87 -17.10 1.92
CA PRO A 182 -10.73 -16.49 3.23
C PRO A 182 -9.46 -17.02 3.90
N VAL A 183 -8.49 -16.15 4.11
CA VAL A 183 -7.25 -16.48 4.81
C VAL A 183 -7.60 -16.91 6.24
N GLY A 184 -7.48 -18.22 6.51
CA GLY A 184 -7.41 -18.73 7.88
C GLY A 184 -8.72 -19.23 8.50
N ARG A 185 -9.30 -20.30 7.97
CA ARG A 185 -9.86 -21.31 8.86
C ARG A 185 -8.86 -22.47 8.98
N PRO A 186 -8.39 -22.84 10.18
CA PRO A 186 -7.66 -24.09 10.35
C PRO A 186 -8.56 -25.21 9.84
N ARG A 187 -8.02 -26.09 8.97
CA ARG A 187 -8.69 -27.33 8.60
C ARG A 187 -8.96 -28.07 9.90
N GLN A 188 -10.24 -28.27 10.22
CA GLN A 188 -10.63 -29.21 11.25
C GLN A 188 -10.32 -30.60 10.65
N GLU A 189 -9.28 -31.23 11.19
CA GLU A 189 -9.04 -32.66 11.06
C GLU A 189 -10.04 -33.45 11.92
#